data_a8be46ae92db18b7e0c472565e3205d4
#
_entry.id   a8be46ae92db18b7e0c472565e3205d4
#
_cell.length_a   1.000
_cell.length_b   1.000
_cell.length_c   1.000
_cell.angle_alpha   90.00
_cell.angle_beta   90.00
_cell.angle_gamma   90.00
#
_symmetry.space_group_name_H-M   'P 1'
#
loop_
_entity.id
_entity.type
_entity.pdbx_description
1 polymer ?
#
loop_
_entity_poly.entity_id
_entity_poly.type
_entity_poly.pdbx_seq_one_letter_code
_entity_poly.pdbx_strand_id
1 'polypeptide(L)'
;MTIIRDLRLVGSTVSGVLVGFLFTVMWSHSHYATAYAAPATRVFSGDAGLVLNFIKPDKAADFEATVSKLRDALKTSTKPDRQDQAKSWKIFRAKEPGADGSVLYVFMIDPAVKDADYTVASILSEAYPDSVQEMYKQFAAAYASGQNFVNLTLVTALGE
;
A
#
# COMPACT_ATOMS: atom_id res chain seq x y z
N MET A 1 -16.05 -40.83 -82.86
CA MET A 1 -14.75 -40.45 -83.42
C MET A 1 -13.88 -40.21 -82.26
N THR A 2 -13.23 -41.32 -81.76
CA THR A 2 -11.81 -41.58 -81.82
C THR A 2 -11.02 -40.45 -81.19
N ILE A 3 -10.25 -40.63 -80.18
CA ILE A 3 -9.04 -41.50 -80.02
C ILE A 3 -8.65 -41.55 -78.50
N ILE A 4 -8.35 -42.73 -78.06
CA ILE A 4 -7.59 -43.24 -76.97
C ILE A 4 -6.15 -42.69 -76.97
N ARG A 5 -5.50 -42.52 -75.79
CA ARG A 5 -4.13 -42.96 -75.51
C ARG A 5 -3.81 -42.55 -74.06
N ASP A 6 -3.75 -43.46 -73.20
CA ASP A 6 -2.67 -44.33 -72.74
C ASP A 6 -1.45 -43.62 -72.13
N LEU A 7 -1.22 -44.03 -70.91
CA LEU A 7 0.04 -44.51 -70.37
C LEU A 7 0.90 -43.50 -69.63
N ARG A 8 1.28 -43.61 -68.43
CA ARG A 8 2.10 -44.65 -67.76
C ARG A 8 2.25 -44.29 -66.25
N LEU A 9 2.20 -45.33 -65.49
CA LEU A 9 2.74 -45.38 -64.14
C LEU A 9 4.28 -45.12 -64.17
N VAL A 10 4.73 -44.25 -63.25
CA VAL A 10 6.06 -44.37 -62.70
C VAL A 10 5.94 -44.13 -61.23
N GLY A 11 6.20 -45.14 -60.44
CA GLY A 11 6.31 -45.07 -59.00
C GLY A 11 7.58 -44.33 -58.58
N SER A 12 7.48 -43.53 -57.59
CA SER A 12 8.63 -43.09 -56.80
C SER A 12 8.20 -43.01 -55.37
N THR A 13 8.69 -43.96 -54.62
CA THR A 13 8.66 -43.96 -53.15
C THR A 13 9.58 -42.86 -52.65
N VAL A 14 8.99 -41.85 -52.05
CA VAL A 14 9.78 -40.92 -51.26
C VAL A 14 9.32 -41.04 -49.83
N SER A 15 10.23 -41.56 -49.04
CA SER A 15 10.21 -41.68 -47.60
C SER A 15 9.94 -40.30 -46.98
N GLY A 16 8.76 -40.06 -46.49
CA GLY A 16 8.40 -38.81 -45.76
C GLY A 16 8.88 -38.87 -44.34
N VAL A 17 9.91 -38.12 -44.03
CA VAL A 17 10.35 -37.84 -42.64
C VAL A 17 9.27 -37.04 -41.97
N LEU A 18 8.59 -37.64 -41.02
CA LEU A 18 7.66 -36.98 -40.10
C LEU A 18 8.49 -36.15 -39.11
N VAL A 19 8.70 -34.86 -39.43
CA VAL A 19 9.24 -33.90 -38.48
C VAL A 19 8.10 -33.51 -37.55
N GLY A 20 8.04 -34.18 -36.42
CA GLY A 20 7.14 -33.82 -35.32
C GLY A 20 7.57 -32.49 -34.75
N PHE A 21 6.83 -31.43 -35.05
CA PHE A 21 6.91 -30.15 -34.29
C PHE A 21 6.31 -30.37 -32.90
N LEU A 22 7.18 -30.67 -31.94
CA LEU A 22 6.88 -30.54 -30.55
C LEU A 22 6.73 -29.03 -30.22
N PHE A 23 5.50 -28.52 -30.27
CA PHE A 23 5.18 -27.24 -29.66
C PHE A 23 5.27 -27.42 -28.13
N THR A 24 6.45 -27.19 -27.59
CA THR A 24 6.60 -26.92 -26.17
C THR A 24 5.98 -25.55 -25.90
N VAL A 25 4.70 -25.56 -25.49
CA VAL A 25 4.06 -24.39 -24.91
C VAL A 25 4.77 -24.14 -23.57
N MET A 26 5.78 -23.30 -23.61
CA MET A 26 6.41 -22.72 -22.43
C MET A 26 5.37 -21.79 -21.81
N TRP A 27 4.61 -22.30 -20.84
CA TRP A 27 3.73 -21.51 -20.03
C TRP A 27 4.60 -20.62 -19.13
N SER A 28 4.97 -19.47 -19.68
CA SER A 28 5.57 -18.40 -18.89
C SER A 28 4.56 -17.96 -17.86
N HIS A 29 4.70 -18.46 -16.64
CA HIS A 29 4.01 -17.90 -15.49
C HIS A 29 4.63 -16.52 -15.25
N SER A 30 4.09 -15.51 -15.93
CA SER A 30 4.33 -14.12 -15.58
C SER A 30 3.75 -13.90 -14.20
N HIS A 31 4.59 -14.03 -13.18
CA HIS A 31 4.27 -13.50 -11.87
C HIS A 31 4.17 -11.99 -12.04
N TYR A 32 2.95 -11.52 -12.26
CA TYR A 32 2.65 -10.11 -12.10
C TYR A 32 2.85 -9.81 -10.61
N ALA A 33 4.07 -9.44 -10.24
CA ALA A 33 4.28 -8.72 -9.00
C ALA A 33 3.45 -7.45 -9.15
N THR A 34 2.31 -7.42 -8.49
CA THR A 34 1.56 -6.17 -8.28
C THR A 34 2.54 -5.27 -7.53
N ALA A 35 3.19 -4.37 -8.27
CA ALA A 35 3.97 -3.31 -7.66
C ALA A 35 2.96 -2.50 -6.84
N TYR A 36 2.96 -2.70 -5.53
CA TYR A 36 2.29 -1.78 -4.63
C TYR A 36 2.95 -0.43 -4.86
N ALA A 37 2.20 0.50 -5.45
CA ALA A 37 2.63 1.88 -5.53
C ALA A 37 2.98 2.32 -4.10
N ALA A 38 4.19 2.80 -3.89
CA ALA A 38 4.57 3.35 -2.60
C ALA A 38 3.52 4.40 -2.21
N PRO A 39 3.00 4.37 -0.98
CA PRO A 39 2.03 5.35 -0.56
C PRO A 39 2.62 6.75 -0.76
N ALA A 40 1.81 7.68 -1.29
CA ALA A 40 2.26 9.06 -1.47
C ALA A 40 2.74 9.61 -0.12
N THR A 41 3.92 10.21 -0.10
CA THR A 41 4.50 10.84 1.09
C THR A 41 3.53 11.88 1.66
N ARG A 42 3.34 11.86 2.97
CA ARG A 42 2.47 12.80 3.68
C ARG A 42 3.34 13.75 4.51
N VAL A 43 3.57 14.93 3.95
CA VAL A 43 4.36 15.98 4.58
C VAL A 43 3.41 17.12 4.97
N PHE A 44 3.52 17.62 6.18
CA PHE A 44 2.82 18.82 6.58
C PHE A 44 3.54 20.07 6.07
N SER A 45 2.79 20.96 5.45
CA SER A 45 3.30 22.25 4.96
C SER A 45 3.07 23.41 5.95
N GLY A 46 2.36 23.15 7.05
CA GLY A 46 2.07 24.12 8.11
C GLY A 46 2.92 23.87 9.36
N ASP A 47 2.72 24.72 10.37
CA ASP A 47 3.42 24.64 11.67
C ASP A 47 2.99 23.41 12.47
N ALA A 48 1.74 22.98 12.25
CA ALA A 48 1.15 21.79 12.87
C ALA A 48 0.24 21.08 11.85
N GLY A 49 -0.28 19.91 12.23
CA GLY A 49 -1.16 19.15 11.39
C GLY A 49 -2.14 18.25 12.15
N LEU A 50 -3.22 17.92 11.48
CA LEU A 50 -4.18 16.91 11.95
C LEU A 50 -4.38 15.85 10.86
N VAL A 51 -4.57 14.59 11.30
CA VAL A 51 -5.14 13.55 10.44
C VAL A 51 -6.37 12.97 11.15
N LEU A 52 -7.51 13.11 10.51
CA LEU A 52 -8.77 12.55 10.99
C LEU A 52 -8.95 11.17 10.37
N ASN A 53 -9.09 10.16 11.22
CA ASN A 53 -9.18 8.77 10.81
C ASN A 53 -10.54 8.21 11.24
N PHE A 54 -11.38 7.84 10.29
CA PHE A 54 -12.72 7.28 10.53
C PHE A 54 -12.64 5.76 10.46
N ILE A 55 -12.73 5.10 11.60
CA ILE A 55 -12.47 3.67 11.77
C ILE A 55 -13.78 2.92 12.02
N LYS A 56 -13.93 1.73 11.41
CA LYS A 56 -15.05 0.83 11.68
C LYS A 56 -15.04 0.43 13.15
N PRO A 57 -16.19 0.44 13.86
CA PRO A 57 -16.24 0.12 15.28
C PRO A 57 -15.67 -1.26 15.64
N ASP A 58 -15.94 -2.26 14.80
CA ASP A 58 -15.44 -3.63 14.95
C ASP A 58 -13.94 -3.79 14.66
N LYS A 59 -13.30 -2.75 14.07
CA LYS A 59 -11.87 -2.70 13.72
C LYS A 59 -11.06 -1.75 14.59
N ALA A 60 -11.67 -1.14 15.60
CA ALA A 60 -10.99 -0.20 16.48
C ALA A 60 -9.77 -0.82 17.18
N ALA A 61 -9.89 -2.07 17.65
CA ALA A 61 -8.79 -2.77 18.31
C ALA A 61 -7.61 -3.06 17.34
N ASP A 62 -7.92 -3.47 16.11
CA ASP A 62 -6.90 -3.72 15.07
C ASP A 62 -6.15 -2.42 14.72
N PHE A 63 -6.89 -1.31 14.63
CA PHE A 63 -6.32 0.01 14.42
C PHE A 63 -5.41 0.44 15.57
N GLU A 64 -5.86 0.30 16.81
CA GLU A 64 -5.08 0.65 18.01
C GLU A 64 -3.81 -0.22 18.15
N ALA A 65 -3.87 -1.49 17.75
CA ALA A 65 -2.70 -2.37 17.69
C ALA A 65 -1.66 -1.84 16.68
N THR A 66 -2.11 -1.38 15.51
CA THR A 66 -1.22 -0.75 14.50
C THR A 66 -0.62 0.57 15.02
N VAL A 67 -1.43 1.39 15.70
CA VAL A 67 -0.96 2.64 16.35
C VAL A 67 0.11 2.35 17.41
N SER A 68 -0.04 1.26 18.18
CA SER A 68 0.99 0.82 19.12
C SER A 68 2.30 0.47 18.41
N LYS A 69 2.25 -0.23 17.28
CA LYS A 69 3.43 -0.53 16.45
C LYS A 69 4.07 0.74 15.88
N LEU A 70 3.25 1.69 15.43
CA LEU A 70 3.74 3.00 14.97
C LEU A 70 4.50 3.74 16.06
N ARG A 71 3.96 3.79 17.29
CA ARG A 71 4.62 4.38 18.45
C ARG A 71 5.99 3.71 18.72
N ASP A 72 6.01 2.38 18.70
CA ASP A 72 7.24 1.63 18.98
C ASP A 72 8.27 1.86 17.87
N ALA A 73 7.85 1.88 16.60
CA ALA A 73 8.70 2.19 15.45
C ALA A 73 9.34 3.58 15.56
N LEU A 74 8.56 4.60 15.90
CA LEU A 74 9.08 5.96 16.08
C LEU A 74 10.05 6.06 17.26
N LYS A 75 9.74 5.44 18.40
CA LYS A 75 10.57 5.48 19.60
C LYS A 75 11.90 4.76 19.45
N THR A 76 11.94 3.67 18.70
CA THR A 76 13.16 2.86 18.51
C THR A 76 13.96 3.26 17.28
N SER A 77 13.45 4.18 16.47
CA SER A 77 14.15 4.65 15.28
C SER A 77 15.45 5.38 15.63
N THR A 78 16.49 5.13 14.84
CA THR A 78 17.77 5.86 14.92
C THR A 78 17.78 7.13 14.06
N LYS A 79 16.71 7.38 13.27
CA LYS A 79 16.59 8.56 12.44
C LYS A 79 16.12 9.76 13.28
N PRO A 80 16.84 10.90 13.27
CA PRO A 80 16.48 12.08 14.06
C PRO A 80 15.04 12.54 13.80
N ASP A 81 14.61 12.62 12.54
CA ASP A 81 13.27 13.07 12.18
C ASP A 81 12.17 12.18 12.80
N ARG A 82 12.41 10.85 12.89
CA ARG A 82 11.47 9.92 13.51
C ARG A 82 11.38 10.13 15.02
N GLN A 83 12.51 10.42 15.65
CA GLN A 83 12.55 10.73 17.08
C GLN A 83 11.83 12.05 17.39
N ASP A 84 11.99 13.06 16.53
CA ASP A 84 11.29 14.34 16.66
C ASP A 84 9.80 14.20 16.40
N GLN A 85 9.38 13.42 15.38
CA GLN A 85 7.98 13.06 15.18
C GLN A 85 7.38 12.39 16.42
N ALA A 86 8.11 11.48 17.08
CA ALA A 86 7.63 10.81 18.30
C ALA A 86 7.30 11.78 19.44
N LYS A 87 7.99 12.93 19.51
CA LYS A 87 7.80 13.92 20.57
C LYS A 87 6.52 14.76 20.38
N SER A 88 6.18 15.05 19.13
CA SER A 88 5.10 15.98 18.76
C SER A 88 3.82 15.29 18.30
N TRP A 89 3.83 13.97 18.05
CA TRP A 89 2.68 13.23 17.53
C TRP A 89 1.86 12.62 18.65
N LYS A 90 0.62 13.11 18.82
CA LYS A 90 -0.35 12.62 19.79
C LYS A 90 -1.54 12.01 19.04
N ILE A 91 -2.11 10.96 19.59
CA ILE A 91 -3.26 10.26 19.02
C ILE A 91 -4.38 10.26 20.04
N PHE A 92 -5.53 10.79 19.63
CA PHE A 92 -6.73 10.87 20.44
C PHE A 92 -7.82 10.01 19.81
N ARG A 93 -8.64 9.39 20.65
CA ARG A 93 -9.91 8.80 20.27
C ARG A 93 -11.02 9.74 20.71
N ALA A 94 -11.88 10.16 19.80
CA ALA A 94 -13.05 10.95 20.15
C ALA A 94 -14.01 10.13 21.01
N LYS A 95 -14.68 10.80 21.94
CA LYS A 95 -15.72 10.18 22.76
C LYS A 95 -17.03 10.06 21.99
N GLU A 96 -17.29 11.03 21.15
CA GLU A 96 -18.46 11.07 20.28
C GLU A 96 -18.21 10.22 19.02
N PRO A 97 -19.24 9.54 18.50
CA PRO A 97 -19.11 8.81 17.25
C PRO A 97 -18.84 9.79 16.09
N GLY A 98 -18.06 9.36 15.14
CA GLY A 98 -17.87 10.05 13.86
C GLY A 98 -19.08 9.85 12.93
N ALA A 99 -18.96 10.36 11.71
CA ALA A 99 -19.95 10.13 10.66
C ALA A 99 -20.23 8.63 10.50
N ASP A 100 -21.49 8.29 10.21
CA ASP A 100 -21.97 6.92 9.99
C ASP A 100 -21.66 5.94 11.16
N GLY A 101 -21.55 6.46 12.39
CA GLY A 101 -21.26 5.66 13.58
C GLY A 101 -19.81 5.14 13.65
N SER A 102 -18.92 5.66 12.83
CA SER A 102 -17.48 5.35 12.87
C SER A 102 -16.85 5.84 14.19
N VAL A 103 -15.72 5.23 14.56
CA VAL A 103 -14.88 5.73 15.65
C VAL A 103 -13.88 6.72 15.03
N LEU A 104 -13.86 7.96 15.54
CA LEU A 104 -12.94 8.99 15.09
C LEU A 104 -11.65 8.93 15.92
N TYR A 105 -10.52 8.77 15.24
CA TYR A 105 -9.19 8.99 15.82
C TYR A 105 -8.56 10.22 15.20
N VAL A 106 -8.05 11.10 16.04
CA VAL A 106 -7.36 12.32 15.65
C VAL A 106 -5.88 12.16 15.91
N PHE A 107 -5.08 12.19 14.85
CA PHE A 107 -3.64 12.34 14.97
C PHE A 107 -3.36 13.83 15.00
N MET A 108 -2.81 14.29 16.09
CA MET A 108 -2.41 15.68 16.30
C MET A 108 -0.89 15.75 16.29
N ILE A 109 -0.38 16.57 15.42
CA ILE A 109 1.07 16.78 15.23
C ILE A 109 1.35 18.26 15.51
N ASP A 110 2.02 18.54 16.61
CA ASP A 110 2.33 19.91 17.02
C ASP A 110 3.60 19.96 17.90
N PRO A 111 4.68 20.60 17.42
CA PRO A 111 4.89 21.11 16.06
C PRO A 111 5.06 19.99 15.01
N ALA A 112 4.79 20.30 13.75
CA ALA A 112 5.14 19.42 12.65
C ALA A 112 6.66 19.50 12.36
N VAL A 113 7.30 18.34 12.16
CA VAL A 113 8.70 18.28 11.72
C VAL A 113 8.73 18.57 10.22
N LYS A 114 9.48 19.63 9.87
CA LYS A 114 9.56 20.10 8.49
C LYS A 114 10.08 18.99 7.56
N ASP A 115 9.46 18.87 6.40
CA ASP A 115 9.81 17.93 5.33
C ASP A 115 9.77 16.44 5.73
N ALA A 116 9.35 16.11 6.96
CA ALA A 116 9.24 14.74 7.43
C ALA A 116 8.00 14.02 6.88
N ASP A 117 8.16 12.76 6.48
CA ASP A 117 7.06 11.91 6.01
C ASP A 117 6.30 11.29 7.18
N TYR A 118 5.01 11.63 7.30
CA TYR A 118 4.06 11.11 8.29
C TYR A 118 3.21 9.94 7.77
N THR A 119 3.61 9.30 6.68
CA THR A 119 2.94 8.12 6.15
C THR A 119 3.15 6.92 7.07
N VAL A 120 2.09 6.45 7.71
CA VAL A 120 2.15 5.32 8.65
C VAL A 120 2.81 4.09 8.01
N ALA A 121 2.44 3.76 6.76
CA ALA A 121 3.01 2.62 6.06
C ALA A 121 4.53 2.76 5.84
N SER A 122 5.04 3.96 5.52
CA SER A 122 6.48 4.21 5.36
C SER A 122 7.22 3.98 6.67
N ILE A 123 6.69 4.52 7.76
CA ILE A 123 7.31 4.38 9.10
C ILE A 123 7.31 2.91 9.55
N LEU A 124 6.20 2.19 9.34
CA LEU A 124 6.13 0.77 9.68
C LEU A 124 7.04 -0.08 8.81
N SER A 125 7.22 0.25 7.53
CA SER A 125 8.13 -0.48 6.63
C SER A 125 9.60 -0.34 7.04
N GLU A 126 9.98 0.80 7.60
CA GLU A 126 11.32 1.03 8.12
C GLU A 126 11.62 0.15 9.35
N ALA A 127 10.64 -0.04 10.22
CA ALA A 127 10.81 -0.77 11.47
C ALA A 127 10.50 -2.27 11.36
N TYR A 128 9.58 -2.64 10.46
CA TYR A 128 9.05 -4.01 10.35
C TYR A 128 8.98 -4.46 8.88
N PRO A 129 10.09 -4.50 8.14
CA PRO A 129 10.09 -4.77 6.69
C PRO A 129 9.43 -6.11 6.34
N ASP A 130 9.63 -7.14 7.16
CA ASP A 130 9.14 -8.51 6.88
C ASP A 130 7.63 -8.68 7.12
N SER A 131 7.01 -7.81 7.92
CA SER A 131 5.59 -7.92 8.30
C SER A 131 4.74 -6.72 7.90
N VAL A 132 5.33 -5.70 7.28
CA VAL A 132 4.64 -4.45 6.92
C VAL A 132 3.44 -4.65 6.01
N GLN A 133 3.48 -5.62 5.09
CA GLN A 133 2.38 -5.87 4.16
C GLN A 133 1.10 -6.31 4.90
N GLU A 134 1.23 -7.22 5.86
CA GLU A 134 0.09 -7.68 6.65
C GLU A 134 -0.41 -6.57 7.59
N MET A 135 0.50 -5.83 8.22
CA MET A 135 0.14 -4.65 9.04
C MET A 135 -0.61 -3.61 8.21
N TYR A 136 -0.14 -3.31 7.00
CA TYR A 136 -0.81 -2.36 6.12
C TYR A 136 -2.19 -2.82 5.69
N LYS A 137 -2.34 -4.10 5.37
CA LYS A 137 -3.63 -4.69 5.01
C LYS A 137 -4.64 -4.56 6.16
N GLN A 138 -4.23 -4.88 7.39
CA GLN A 138 -5.06 -4.73 8.58
C GLN A 138 -5.40 -3.26 8.83
N PHE A 139 -4.42 -2.38 8.74
CA PHE A 139 -4.60 -0.94 8.90
C PHE A 139 -5.58 -0.36 7.87
N ALA A 140 -5.40 -0.68 6.59
CA ALA A 140 -6.27 -0.22 5.51
C ALA A 140 -7.70 -0.77 5.65
N ALA A 141 -7.86 -2.03 6.06
CA ALA A 141 -9.16 -2.66 6.27
C ALA A 141 -9.95 -2.07 7.44
N ALA A 142 -9.27 -1.39 8.39
CA ALA A 142 -9.89 -0.77 9.53
C ALA A 142 -10.71 0.49 9.19
N TYR A 143 -10.39 1.17 8.09
CA TYR A 143 -11.07 2.40 7.72
C TYR A 143 -12.52 2.18 7.27
N ALA A 144 -13.44 2.96 7.82
CA ALA A 144 -14.83 3.07 7.36
C ALA A 144 -14.91 3.99 6.13
N SER A 145 -14.15 5.08 6.17
CA SER A 145 -13.92 6.01 5.06
C SER A 145 -12.44 6.41 5.03
N GLY A 146 -12.04 7.27 4.13
CA GLY A 146 -10.65 7.71 4.01
C GLY A 146 -10.15 8.51 5.21
N GLN A 147 -8.96 9.09 5.04
CA GLN A 147 -8.35 10.01 5.99
C GLN A 147 -8.52 11.45 5.51
N ASN A 148 -8.78 12.38 6.43
CA ASN A 148 -8.70 13.80 6.16
C ASN A 148 -7.38 14.35 6.74
N PHE A 149 -6.56 14.92 5.87
CA PHE A 149 -5.27 15.50 6.20
C PHE A 149 -5.39 17.03 6.19
N VAL A 150 -5.06 17.68 7.31
CA VAL A 150 -5.23 19.12 7.50
C VAL A 150 -3.91 19.74 7.93
N ASN A 151 -3.42 20.71 7.14
CA ASN A 151 -2.31 21.56 7.54
C ASN A 151 -2.83 22.71 8.39
N LEU A 152 -2.13 23.03 9.48
CA LEU A 152 -2.48 24.08 10.40
C LEU A 152 -1.39 25.14 10.43
N THR A 153 -1.80 26.39 10.46
CA THR A 153 -0.90 27.55 10.70
C THR A 153 -1.36 28.22 11.98
N LEU A 154 -0.42 28.51 12.88
CA LEU A 154 -0.70 29.18 14.12
C LEU A 154 -1.18 30.63 13.85
N VAL A 155 -2.38 30.96 14.31
CA VAL A 155 -2.91 32.32 14.22
C VAL A 155 -2.52 33.12 15.46
N THR A 156 -2.64 32.52 16.65
CA THR A 156 -2.24 33.13 17.92
C THR A 156 -2.13 32.06 19.01
N ALA A 157 -1.22 32.28 19.95
CA ALA A 157 -1.17 31.55 21.21
C ALA A 157 -1.73 32.46 22.32
N LEU A 158 -2.76 31.98 23.02
CA LEU A 158 -3.47 32.82 24.02
C LEU A 158 -2.74 32.89 25.38
N GLY A 159 -1.68 32.11 25.57
CA GLY A 159 -0.94 32.02 26.82
C GLY A 159 0.50 32.57 26.79
N GLU A 160 0.90 33.24 25.70
CA GLU A 160 2.21 33.87 25.55
C GLU A 160 2.10 35.38 25.60
#